data_d46658e63d2824645908b364825c02d2
#
_entry.id   d46658e63d2824645908b364825c02d2
#
_cell.length_a   1.000
_cell.length_b   1.000
_cell.length_c   1.000
_cell.angle_alpha   90.00
_cell.angle_beta   90.00
_cell.angle_gamma   90.00
#
_symmetry.space_group_name_H-M   'P 1'
#
loop_
_entity.id
_entity.type
_entity.pdbx_description
1 polymer ?
#
loop_
_entity_poly.entity_id
_entity_poly.type
_entity_poly.pdbx_seq_one_letter_code
_entity_poly.pdbx_strand_id
1 'polypeptide(L)'
;MASRPSLPSPPDLREVLARADHALFLDFDGTLVELAPEPDLIHVPDGLVNSLHRLRDRLEGRLALVSGRSLEDLEKHLGDLAVCRAGSHGVARRRADGSPIGQEPEGLPEEAVARLRAFADDHGLLYEAKSHGGALHFRRDPSKEEAVLNFAREVAARHELQVTTGKAIAELVRPGADKGAAVRAFLSQDDFTGAIPVFVGDDVTDEDGMASAIECGGFGIAVGERPSKNARYLLADVAAVHHWLEF
;
A
#
# COMPACT_ATOMS: atom_id res chain seq x y z
N MET A 1 10.43 5.68 -31.15
CA MET A 1 10.55 5.49 -29.70
C MET A 1 10.98 4.05 -29.49
N ALA A 2 12.16 3.80 -28.95
CA ALA A 2 12.57 2.44 -28.61
C ALA A 2 11.71 1.97 -27.44
N SER A 3 10.98 0.86 -27.62
CA SER A 3 10.26 0.20 -26.54
C SER A 3 11.29 -0.19 -25.47
N ARG A 4 11.10 0.28 -24.23
CA ARG A 4 11.87 -0.28 -23.10
C ARG A 4 11.61 -1.79 -23.07
N PRO A 5 12.66 -2.61 -22.86
CA PRO A 5 12.44 -4.04 -22.66
C PRO A 5 11.48 -4.22 -21.48
N SER A 6 10.42 -5.01 -21.69
CA SER A 6 9.53 -5.41 -20.59
C SER A 6 10.33 -6.19 -19.56
N LEU A 7 10.06 -5.96 -18.27
CA LEU A 7 10.67 -6.75 -17.20
C LEU A 7 10.26 -8.24 -17.38
N PRO A 8 11.13 -9.19 -17.03
CA PRO A 8 10.80 -10.62 -17.09
C PRO A 8 9.75 -10.96 -16.02
N SER A 9 9.04 -12.06 -16.22
CA SER A 9 8.20 -12.66 -15.18
C SER A 9 9.05 -13.17 -14.00
N PRO A 10 8.54 -13.13 -12.77
CA PRO A 10 9.25 -13.71 -11.63
C PRO A 10 9.38 -15.23 -11.76
N PRO A 11 10.38 -15.86 -11.12
CA PRO A 11 10.38 -17.31 -10.93
C PRO A 11 9.15 -17.77 -10.17
N ASP A 12 8.76 -19.04 -10.32
CA ASP A 12 7.64 -19.60 -9.54
C ASP A 12 7.84 -19.38 -8.03
N LEU A 13 6.77 -19.08 -7.31
CA LEU A 13 6.86 -18.82 -5.87
C LEU A 13 7.54 -19.97 -5.11
N ARG A 14 7.28 -21.23 -5.51
CA ARG A 14 7.94 -22.41 -4.92
C ARG A 14 9.45 -22.38 -5.09
N GLU A 15 9.94 -21.95 -6.25
CA GLU A 15 11.37 -21.83 -6.49
C GLU A 15 11.98 -20.69 -5.66
N VAL A 16 11.25 -19.58 -5.49
CA VAL A 16 11.67 -18.47 -4.64
C VAL A 16 11.83 -18.98 -3.20
N LEU A 17 10.78 -19.61 -2.66
CA LEU A 17 10.75 -20.08 -1.26
C LEU A 17 11.73 -21.25 -0.99
N ALA A 18 12.09 -22.03 -2.02
CA ALA A 18 13.07 -23.11 -1.87
C ALA A 18 14.52 -22.64 -1.73
N ARG A 19 14.81 -21.37 -2.07
CA ARG A 19 16.20 -20.85 -2.08
C ARG A 19 16.64 -20.23 -0.76
N ALA A 20 15.72 -19.62 -0.04
CA ALA A 20 15.98 -18.96 1.24
C ALA A 20 14.65 -18.64 1.95
N ASP A 21 14.75 -18.27 3.21
CA ASP A 21 13.62 -17.73 3.96
C ASP A 21 13.23 -16.37 3.40
N HIS A 22 12.06 -16.28 2.79
CA HIS A 22 11.54 -15.04 2.24
C HIS A 22 10.42 -14.48 3.10
N ALA A 23 10.29 -13.16 3.10
CA ALA A 23 9.14 -12.43 3.60
C ALA A 23 8.42 -11.79 2.42
N LEU A 24 7.10 -11.99 2.31
CA LEU A 24 6.29 -11.35 1.27
C LEU A 24 5.57 -10.13 1.83
N PHE A 25 5.69 -9.02 1.11
CA PHE A 25 4.99 -7.76 1.34
C PHE A 25 4.10 -7.51 0.13
N LEU A 26 2.79 -7.54 0.33
CA LEU A 26 1.82 -7.44 -0.75
C LEU A 26 1.02 -6.14 -0.59
N ASP A 27 0.99 -5.33 -1.64
CA ASP A 27 -0.02 -4.30 -1.73
C ASP A 27 -1.41 -4.91 -1.92
N PHE A 28 -2.46 -4.11 -1.77
CA PHE A 28 -3.84 -4.58 -1.79
C PHE A 28 -4.58 -4.19 -3.08
N ASP A 29 -4.79 -2.88 -3.29
CA ASP A 29 -5.55 -2.36 -4.42
C ASP A 29 -4.73 -2.38 -5.71
N GLY A 30 -5.21 -3.03 -6.76
CA GLY A 30 -4.46 -3.22 -8.01
C GLY A 30 -3.45 -4.36 -7.96
N THR A 31 -3.31 -5.01 -6.80
CA THR A 31 -2.37 -6.12 -6.57
C THR A 31 -3.10 -7.40 -6.16
N LEU A 32 -3.86 -7.39 -5.08
CA LEU A 32 -4.67 -8.52 -4.61
C LEU A 32 -6.13 -8.42 -5.02
N VAL A 33 -6.63 -7.20 -5.25
CA VAL A 33 -7.97 -6.91 -5.73
C VAL A 33 -7.91 -5.92 -6.88
N GLU A 34 -8.85 -6.01 -7.81
CA GLU A 34 -8.95 -5.07 -8.93
C GLU A 34 -9.25 -3.66 -8.44
N LEU A 35 -8.72 -2.66 -9.15
CA LEU A 35 -9.01 -1.26 -8.86
C LEU A 35 -10.48 -0.95 -9.14
N ALA A 36 -11.17 -0.36 -8.17
CA ALA A 36 -12.55 0.08 -8.32
C ALA A 36 -12.64 1.60 -8.58
N PRO A 37 -13.75 2.08 -9.19
CA PRO A 37 -13.99 3.51 -9.38
C PRO A 37 -14.06 4.31 -8.07
N GLU A 38 -14.54 3.69 -7.00
CA GLU A 38 -14.64 4.25 -5.65
C GLU A 38 -14.07 3.25 -4.64
N PRO A 39 -13.45 3.71 -3.53
CA PRO A 39 -12.81 2.83 -2.55
C PRO A 39 -13.74 1.77 -1.95
N ASP A 40 -15.01 2.11 -1.74
CA ASP A 40 -16.01 1.20 -1.16
C ASP A 40 -16.58 0.17 -2.15
N LEU A 41 -16.30 0.33 -3.44
CA LEU A 41 -16.81 -0.53 -4.51
C LEU A 41 -15.84 -1.65 -4.93
N ILE A 42 -14.77 -1.88 -4.18
CA ILE A 42 -13.88 -2.99 -4.48
C ILE A 42 -14.60 -4.32 -4.29
N HIS A 43 -14.26 -5.26 -5.15
CA HIS A 43 -14.69 -6.64 -5.03
C HIS A 43 -13.54 -7.48 -4.48
N VAL A 44 -13.72 -8.00 -3.27
CA VAL A 44 -12.78 -8.97 -2.69
C VAL A 44 -13.16 -10.37 -3.18
N PRO A 45 -12.27 -11.07 -3.88
CA PRO A 45 -12.57 -12.42 -4.36
C PRO A 45 -12.89 -13.38 -3.22
N ASP A 46 -13.89 -14.23 -3.45
CA ASP A 46 -14.24 -15.28 -2.49
C ASP A 46 -13.02 -16.14 -2.17
N GLY A 47 -12.79 -16.37 -0.88
CA GLY A 47 -11.68 -17.20 -0.42
C GLY A 47 -10.31 -16.50 -0.34
N LEU A 48 -10.17 -15.22 -0.72
CA LEU A 48 -8.89 -14.49 -0.64
C LEU A 48 -8.29 -14.55 0.78
N VAL A 49 -9.08 -14.32 1.81
CA VAL A 49 -8.62 -14.38 3.21
C VAL A 49 -8.06 -15.76 3.56
N ASN A 50 -8.75 -16.84 3.13
CA ASN A 50 -8.27 -18.20 3.34
C ASN A 50 -6.97 -18.49 2.58
N SER A 51 -6.83 -17.92 1.38
CA SER A 51 -5.59 -18.03 0.59
C SER A 51 -4.43 -17.31 1.25
N LEU A 52 -4.67 -16.11 1.78
CA LEU A 52 -3.68 -15.34 2.56
C LEU A 52 -3.26 -16.10 3.83
N HIS A 53 -4.19 -16.73 4.54
CA HIS A 53 -3.86 -17.54 5.71
C HIS A 53 -2.98 -18.74 5.34
N ARG A 54 -3.30 -19.47 4.26
CA ARG A 54 -2.46 -20.57 3.76
C ARG A 54 -1.05 -20.09 3.35
N LEU A 55 -0.98 -18.94 2.68
CA LEU A 55 0.29 -18.36 2.28
C LEU A 55 1.12 -17.93 3.51
N ARG A 56 0.49 -17.27 4.50
CA ARG A 56 1.14 -16.96 5.79
C ARG A 56 1.72 -18.21 6.44
N ASP A 57 0.96 -19.30 6.49
CA ASP A 57 1.40 -20.55 7.11
C ASP A 57 2.60 -21.15 6.37
N ARG A 58 2.61 -21.11 5.03
CA ARG A 58 3.75 -21.51 4.19
C ARG A 58 5.00 -20.65 4.41
N LEU A 59 4.81 -19.40 4.76
CA LEU A 59 5.86 -18.42 5.05
C LEU A 59 6.22 -18.38 6.54
N GLU A 60 5.65 -19.27 7.36
CA GLU A 60 5.87 -19.30 8.81
C GLU A 60 5.63 -17.95 9.49
N GLY A 61 4.57 -17.24 9.05
CA GLY A 61 4.19 -15.92 9.55
C GLY A 61 4.77 -14.73 8.77
N ARG A 62 5.76 -14.92 7.91
CA ARG A 62 6.48 -13.85 7.19
C ARG A 62 5.69 -13.29 5.99
N LEU A 63 4.44 -12.94 6.22
CA LEU A 63 3.54 -12.30 5.25
C LEU A 63 3.00 -11.01 5.85
N ALA A 64 3.04 -9.92 5.10
CA ALA A 64 2.40 -8.67 5.48
C ALA A 64 1.67 -8.02 4.30
N LEU A 65 0.47 -7.49 4.55
CA LEU A 65 -0.18 -6.55 3.64
C LEU A 65 0.34 -5.13 3.92
N VAL A 66 0.60 -4.35 2.86
CA VAL A 66 1.08 -2.97 2.99
C VAL A 66 0.28 -2.08 2.05
N SER A 67 -0.73 -1.40 2.57
CA SER A 67 -1.74 -0.70 1.78
C SER A 67 -1.80 0.81 2.07
N GLY A 68 -2.29 1.57 1.09
CA GLY A 68 -2.72 2.96 1.28
C GLY A 68 -4.04 3.09 2.04
N ARG A 69 -4.83 2.02 2.14
CA ARG A 69 -6.06 1.99 2.95
C ARG A 69 -5.73 2.09 4.43
N SER A 70 -6.68 2.61 5.22
CA SER A 70 -6.57 2.51 6.68
C SER A 70 -6.72 1.05 7.14
N LEU A 71 -6.26 0.74 8.35
CA LEU A 71 -6.43 -0.60 8.92
C LEU A 71 -7.91 -0.96 9.09
N GLU A 72 -8.75 0.02 9.48
CA GLU A 72 -10.19 -0.15 9.64
C GLU A 72 -10.86 -0.46 8.29
N ASP A 73 -10.40 0.18 7.20
CA ASP A 73 -10.94 -0.10 5.87
C ASP A 73 -10.51 -1.49 5.36
N LEU A 74 -9.28 -1.89 5.62
CA LEU A 74 -8.84 -3.27 5.34
C LEU A 74 -9.67 -4.29 6.13
N GLU A 75 -9.94 -4.05 7.42
CA GLU A 75 -10.75 -4.93 8.27
C GLU A 75 -12.21 -4.98 7.81
N LYS A 76 -12.76 -3.86 7.33
CA LYS A 76 -14.12 -3.81 6.76
C LYS A 76 -14.25 -4.75 5.56
N HIS A 77 -13.23 -4.85 4.72
CA HIS A 77 -13.27 -5.65 3.49
C HIS A 77 -12.79 -7.10 3.68
N LEU A 78 -11.82 -7.34 4.56
CA LEU A 78 -11.19 -8.64 4.76
C LEU A 78 -11.67 -9.38 6.02
N GLY A 79 -12.39 -8.68 6.90
CA GLY A 79 -12.81 -9.26 8.19
C GLY A 79 -11.62 -9.53 9.11
N ASP A 80 -11.70 -10.60 9.87
CA ASP A 80 -10.63 -11.02 10.79
C ASP A 80 -9.47 -11.67 10.03
N LEU A 81 -8.51 -10.84 9.67
CA LEU A 81 -7.31 -11.24 8.93
C LEU A 81 -6.13 -11.43 9.89
N ALA A 82 -5.82 -12.69 10.20
CA ALA A 82 -4.66 -13.04 11.03
C ALA A 82 -3.34 -13.03 10.22
N VAL A 83 -3.04 -11.88 9.56
CA VAL A 83 -1.82 -11.60 8.80
C VAL A 83 -1.28 -10.25 9.25
N CYS A 84 0.04 -10.10 9.31
CA CYS A 84 0.65 -8.79 9.56
C CYS A 84 0.17 -7.78 8.53
N ARG A 85 -0.10 -6.54 8.95
CA ARG A 85 -0.65 -5.54 8.04
C ARG A 85 -0.21 -4.12 8.39
N ALA A 86 -0.01 -3.32 7.37
CA ALA A 86 0.22 -1.89 7.49
C ALA A 86 -0.80 -1.14 6.64
N GLY A 87 -1.46 -0.17 7.24
CA GLY A 87 -2.40 0.74 6.60
C GLY A 87 -1.86 2.16 6.52
N SER A 88 -2.60 3.05 5.84
CA SER A 88 -2.26 4.47 5.66
C SER A 88 -0.83 4.65 5.16
N HIS A 89 -0.49 3.97 4.06
CA HIS A 89 0.85 3.96 3.46
C HIS A 89 1.97 3.52 4.40
N GLY A 90 1.68 2.62 5.36
CA GLY A 90 2.70 2.07 6.24
C GLY A 90 2.84 2.76 7.59
N VAL A 91 2.02 3.77 7.90
CA VAL A 91 2.07 4.50 9.19
C VAL A 91 1.51 3.65 10.32
N ALA A 92 0.32 3.06 10.13
CA ALA A 92 -0.32 2.20 11.12
C ALA A 92 0.07 0.73 10.85
N ARG A 93 0.59 0.02 11.86
CA ARG A 93 1.12 -1.34 11.69
C ARG A 93 0.59 -2.27 12.76
N ARG A 94 0.23 -3.50 12.36
CA ARG A 94 -0.27 -4.56 13.24
C ARG A 94 0.43 -5.87 12.97
N ARG A 95 0.69 -6.63 14.03
CA ARG A 95 1.02 -8.06 13.91
C ARG A 95 -0.20 -8.87 13.50
N ALA A 96 0.00 -10.14 13.21
CA ALA A 96 -1.07 -11.07 12.86
C ALA A 96 -2.15 -11.21 13.95
N ASP A 97 -1.78 -11.06 15.22
CA ASP A 97 -2.67 -11.07 16.39
C ASP A 97 -3.40 -9.73 16.63
N GLY A 98 -3.18 -8.73 15.77
CA GLY A 98 -3.76 -7.39 15.89
C GLY A 98 -2.99 -6.44 16.80
N SER A 99 -1.95 -6.90 17.52
CA SER A 99 -1.14 -6.03 18.37
C SER A 99 -0.34 -4.99 17.55
N PRO A 100 -0.15 -3.75 18.05
CA PRO A 100 0.54 -2.71 17.31
C PRO A 100 2.05 -2.97 17.18
N ILE A 101 2.63 -2.47 16.09
CA ILE A 101 4.08 -2.39 15.89
C ILE A 101 4.50 -0.92 15.90
N GLY A 102 5.24 -0.52 16.91
CA GLY A 102 5.62 0.87 17.13
C GLY A 102 4.54 1.68 17.83
N GLN A 103 4.64 3.00 17.74
CA GLN A 103 3.63 3.90 18.29
C GLN A 103 2.43 3.98 17.34
N GLU A 104 1.23 4.09 17.93
CA GLU A 104 0.04 4.43 17.15
C GLU A 104 0.23 5.82 16.52
N PRO A 105 0.04 5.94 15.22
CA PRO A 105 0.15 7.23 14.58
C PRO A 105 -0.98 8.15 15.03
N GLU A 106 -0.64 9.41 15.25
CA GLU A 106 -1.66 10.44 15.53
C GLU A 106 -2.44 10.77 14.27
N GLY A 107 -3.71 11.14 14.43
CA GLY A 107 -4.52 11.72 13.36
C GLY A 107 -3.97 13.07 12.88
N LEU A 108 -4.56 13.62 11.82
CA LEU A 108 -4.27 14.98 11.39
C LEU A 108 -4.65 15.99 12.48
N PRO A 109 -3.94 17.13 12.59
CA PRO A 109 -4.36 18.24 13.45
C PRO A 109 -5.79 18.69 13.09
N GLU A 110 -6.60 19.00 14.11
CA GLU A 110 -8.00 19.42 13.90
C GLU A 110 -8.12 20.63 12.96
N GLU A 111 -7.19 21.60 13.04
CA GLU A 111 -7.16 22.74 12.13
C GLU A 111 -6.95 22.32 10.67
N ALA A 112 -6.06 21.34 10.41
CA ALA A 112 -5.84 20.80 9.07
C ALA A 112 -7.10 20.12 8.54
N VAL A 113 -7.76 19.31 9.36
CA VAL A 113 -9.02 18.63 9.01
C VAL A 113 -10.11 19.66 8.69
N ALA A 114 -10.29 20.69 9.53
CA ALA A 114 -11.27 21.74 9.33
C ALA A 114 -11.04 22.49 8.00
N ARG A 115 -9.78 22.80 7.67
CA ARG A 115 -9.41 23.46 6.42
C ARG A 115 -9.68 22.58 5.20
N LEU A 116 -9.35 21.28 5.27
CA LEU A 116 -9.62 20.34 4.18
C LEU A 116 -11.11 20.20 3.90
N ARG A 117 -11.95 20.13 4.96
CA ARG A 117 -13.41 20.06 4.84
C ARG A 117 -13.96 21.33 4.21
N ALA A 118 -13.59 22.50 4.73
CA ALA A 118 -14.05 23.76 4.19
C ALA A 118 -13.70 23.93 2.71
N PHE A 119 -12.46 23.59 2.32
CA PHE A 119 -12.04 23.64 0.93
C PHE A 119 -12.86 22.68 0.05
N ALA A 120 -13.13 21.47 0.54
CA ALA A 120 -13.94 20.50 -0.18
C ALA A 120 -15.38 21.01 -0.40
N ASP A 121 -15.99 21.56 0.63
CA ASP A 121 -17.35 22.12 0.57
C ASP A 121 -17.43 23.30 -0.41
N ASP A 122 -16.50 24.25 -0.32
CA ASP A 122 -16.43 25.44 -1.19
C ASP A 122 -16.22 25.09 -2.67
N HIS A 123 -15.56 23.98 -2.94
CA HIS A 123 -15.22 23.55 -4.31
C HIS A 123 -16.06 22.37 -4.82
N GLY A 124 -17.04 21.89 -4.05
CA GLY A 124 -17.86 20.72 -4.41
C GLY A 124 -17.05 19.45 -4.63
N LEU A 125 -16.01 19.25 -3.81
CA LEU A 125 -15.15 18.08 -3.81
C LEU A 125 -15.58 17.10 -2.71
N LEU A 126 -15.18 15.84 -2.84
CA LEU A 126 -15.31 14.86 -1.77
C LEU A 126 -14.08 14.95 -0.86
N TYR A 127 -14.32 15.19 0.44
CA TYR A 127 -13.34 14.99 1.50
C TYR A 127 -13.55 13.61 2.12
N GLU A 128 -12.51 12.80 2.15
CA GLU A 128 -12.47 11.51 2.83
C GLU A 128 -11.63 11.65 4.10
N ALA A 129 -12.27 11.46 5.26
CA ALA A 129 -11.57 11.38 6.54
C ALA A 129 -10.95 10.00 6.69
N LYS A 130 -9.66 9.94 7.05
CA LYS A 130 -8.94 8.71 7.38
C LYS A 130 -8.40 8.79 8.80
N SER A 131 -8.17 7.65 9.46
CA SER A 131 -7.66 7.60 10.85
C SER A 131 -6.36 8.37 11.03
N HIS A 132 -5.48 8.35 10.02
CA HIS A 132 -4.14 8.96 10.08
C HIS A 132 -3.86 9.90 8.92
N GLY A 133 -4.91 10.34 8.21
CA GLY A 133 -4.81 11.18 7.02
C GLY A 133 -6.13 11.87 6.70
N GLY A 134 -6.15 12.53 5.53
CA GLY A 134 -7.36 13.11 4.97
C GLY A 134 -7.14 13.38 3.49
N ALA A 135 -8.12 13.02 2.67
CA ALA A 135 -8.00 13.07 1.23
C ALA A 135 -9.02 13.97 0.57
N LEU A 136 -8.58 14.69 -0.47
CA LEU A 136 -9.42 15.46 -1.38
C LEU A 136 -9.51 14.76 -2.73
N HIS A 137 -10.70 14.38 -3.14
CA HIS A 137 -10.96 13.71 -4.41
C HIS A 137 -11.42 14.70 -5.47
N PHE A 138 -10.72 14.74 -6.59
CA PHE A 138 -11.08 15.60 -7.74
C PHE A 138 -11.41 14.80 -9.01
N ARG A 139 -11.69 13.49 -8.87
CA ARG A 139 -12.04 12.61 -10.00
C ARG A 139 -13.27 13.09 -10.78
N ARG A 140 -14.27 13.69 -10.08
CA ARG A 140 -15.48 14.24 -10.71
C ARG A 140 -15.23 15.53 -11.48
N ASP A 141 -14.16 16.24 -11.16
CA ASP A 141 -13.75 17.48 -11.84
C ASP A 141 -12.23 17.58 -11.88
N PRO A 142 -11.58 16.93 -12.86
CA PRO A 142 -10.12 16.94 -13.02
C PRO A 142 -9.52 18.33 -13.23
N SER A 143 -10.32 19.33 -13.65
CA SER A 143 -9.84 20.72 -13.83
C SER A 143 -9.40 21.37 -12.51
N LYS A 144 -9.81 20.81 -11.36
CA LYS A 144 -9.46 21.29 -10.02
C LYS A 144 -8.14 20.73 -9.48
N GLU A 145 -7.47 19.84 -10.22
CA GLU A 145 -6.24 19.20 -9.78
C GLU A 145 -5.20 20.19 -9.25
N GLU A 146 -4.87 21.20 -10.04
CA GLU A 146 -3.87 22.19 -9.65
C GLU A 146 -4.26 22.95 -8.37
N ALA A 147 -5.51 23.37 -8.24
CA ALA A 147 -6.02 24.06 -7.07
C ALA A 147 -5.98 23.15 -5.81
N VAL A 148 -6.37 21.90 -5.95
CA VAL A 148 -6.34 20.90 -4.87
C VAL A 148 -4.92 20.64 -4.42
N LEU A 149 -4.00 20.40 -5.36
CA LEU A 149 -2.60 20.12 -5.03
C LEU A 149 -1.90 21.32 -4.36
N ASN A 150 -2.17 22.54 -4.83
CA ASN A 150 -1.61 23.74 -4.23
C ASN A 150 -2.15 23.97 -2.82
N PHE A 151 -3.43 23.80 -2.61
CA PHE A 151 -4.05 23.89 -1.28
C PHE A 151 -3.53 22.80 -0.34
N ALA A 152 -3.46 21.56 -0.80
CA ALA A 152 -2.92 20.44 -0.02
C ALA A 152 -1.48 20.72 0.44
N ARG A 153 -0.61 21.23 -0.46
CA ARG A 153 0.77 21.61 -0.13
C ARG A 153 0.83 22.75 0.90
N GLU A 154 -0.04 23.74 0.78
CA GLU A 154 -0.11 24.85 1.73
C GLU A 154 -0.48 24.34 3.14
N VAL A 155 -1.51 23.49 3.25
CA VAL A 155 -1.91 22.91 4.53
C VAL A 155 -0.81 22.01 5.08
N ALA A 156 -0.20 21.18 4.24
CA ALA A 156 0.88 20.30 4.65
C ALA A 156 2.09 21.08 5.22
N ALA A 157 2.50 22.15 4.53
CA ALA A 157 3.62 22.98 4.99
C ALA A 157 3.36 23.66 6.35
N ARG A 158 2.11 24.04 6.63
CA ARG A 158 1.72 24.68 7.90
C ARG A 158 1.72 23.71 9.08
N HIS A 159 1.42 22.44 8.84
CA HIS A 159 1.21 21.45 9.88
C HIS A 159 2.25 20.32 9.87
N GLU A 160 3.37 20.51 9.17
CA GLU A 160 4.45 19.51 9.04
C GLU A 160 3.92 18.15 8.55
N LEU A 161 3.00 18.17 7.58
CA LEU A 161 2.42 16.99 6.94
C LEU A 161 3.07 16.73 5.59
N GLN A 162 2.83 15.57 5.03
CA GLN A 162 3.21 15.20 3.66
C GLN A 162 1.97 15.12 2.78
N VAL A 163 2.15 15.44 1.48
CA VAL A 163 1.13 15.25 0.46
C VAL A 163 1.51 14.05 -0.37
N THR A 164 0.67 13.04 -0.39
CA THR A 164 0.73 11.93 -1.34
C THR A 164 -0.32 12.14 -2.43
N THR A 165 -0.02 11.69 -3.64
CA THR A 165 -0.90 11.86 -4.80
C THR A 165 -1.16 10.51 -5.46
N GLY A 166 -2.40 10.29 -5.89
CA GLY A 166 -2.83 9.11 -6.62
C GLY A 166 -3.73 9.49 -7.80
N LYS A 167 -4.50 8.56 -8.32
CA LYS A 167 -5.43 8.79 -9.45
C LYS A 167 -6.58 9.72 -9.04
N ALA A 168 -6.41 11.04 -9.31
CA ALA A 168 -7.37 12.11 -9.01
C ALA A 168 -7.66 12.28 -7.50
N ILE A 169 -6.64 12.16 -6.68
CA ILE A 169 -6.67 12.33 -5.23
C ILE A 169 -5.41 13.05 -4.75
N ALA A 170 -5.56 13.93 -3.76
CA ALA A 170 -4.47 14.46 -2.95
C ALA A 170 -4.75 14.12 -1.50
N GLU A 171 -3.84 13.41 -0.86
CA GLU A 171 -3.96 12.96 0.52
C GLU A 171 -2.89 13.60 1.39
N LEU A 172 -3.29 14.11 2.55
CA LEU A 172 -2.39 14.59 3.58
C LEU A 172 -2.18 13.49 4.62
N VAL A 173 -0.92 13.21 4.91
CA VAL A 173 -0.52 12.17 5.86
C VAL A 173 0.58 12.68 6.79
N ARG A 174 0.77 12.03 7.93
CA ARG A 174 1.91 12.31 8.81
C ARG A 174 3.24 11.96 8.11
N PRO A 175 4.35 12.64 8.42
CA PRO A 175 5.67 12.27 7.94
C PRO A 175 6.01 10.81 8.28
N GLY A 176 6.69 10.14 7.35
CA GLY A 176 7.04 8.72 7.50
C GLY A 176 5.97 7.75 7.02
N ALA A 177 4.89 8.26 6.39
CA ALA A 177 3.96 7.45 5.62
C ALA A 177 4.64 7.00 4.32
N ASP A 178 5.36 5.89 4.40
CA ASP A 178 6.04 5.28 3.28
C ASP A 178 5.99 3.74 3.43
N LYS A 179 5.67 3.04 2.34
CA LYS A 179 5.57 1.58 2.34
C LYS A 179 6.91 0.90 2.63
N GLY A 180 8.02 1.55 2.34
CA GLY A 180 9.36 1.08 2.68
C GLY A 180 9.64 1.11 4.18
N ALA A 181 9.16 2.13 4.88
CA ALA A 181 9.24 2.17 6.35
C ALA A 181 8.46 1.01 6.99
N ALA A 182 7.31 0.62 6.40
CA ALA A 182 6.58 -0.57 6.86
C ALA A 182 7.40 -1.85 6.65
N VAL A 183 8.02 -2.04 5.47
CA VAL A 183 8.90 -3.19 5.20
C VAL A 183 10.01 -3.29 6.25
N ARG A 184 10.73 -2.20 6.50
CA ARG A 184 11.80 -2.18 7.51
C ARG A 184 11.29 -2.47 8.92
N ALA A 185 10.11 -1.94 9.27
CA ALA A 185 9.52 -2.17 10.58
C ALA A 185 9.12 -3.64 10.80
N PHE A 186 8.57 -4.32 9.78
CA PHE A 186 8.28 -5.75 9.87
C PHE A 186 9.57 -6.59 9.93
N LEU A 187 10.57 -6.29 9.08
CA LEU A 187 11.84 -7.01 9.08
C LEU A 187 12.60 -6.89 10.41
N SER A 188 12.29 -5.89 11.23
CA SER A 188 12.84 -5.76 12.59
C SER A 188 12.10 -6.58 13.65
N GLN A 189 11.01 -7.27 13.30
CA GLN A 189 10.29 -8.17 14.21
C GLN A 189 10.93 -9.57 14.19
N ASP A 190 10.86 -10.27 15.32
CA ASP A 190 11.48 -11.58 15.49
C ASP A 190 11.04 -12.59 14.43
N ASP A 191 9.75 -12.62 14.09
CA ASP A 191 9.18 -13.54 13.09
C ASP A 191 9.74 -13.32 11.67
N PHE A 192 10.26 -12.13 11.36
CA PHE A 192 10.80 -11.75 10.06
C PHE A 192 12.34 -11.74 10.03
N THR A 193 12.99 -12.04 11.15
CA THR A 193 14.45 -11.92 11.29
C THR A 193 15.17 -12.78 10.25
N GLY A 194 16.09 -12.15 9.50
CA GLY A 194 16.91 -12.83 8.50
C GLY A 194 16.21 -13.17 7.18
N ALA A 195 14.91 -12.88 7.05
CA ALA A 195 14.17 -13.14 5.83
C ALA A 195 14.53 -12.15 4.70
N ILE A 196 14.56 -12.67 3.48
CA ILE A 196 14.77 -11.87 2.27
C ILE A 196 13.42 -11.28 1.81
N PRO A 197 13.24 -9.95 1.78
CA PRO A 197 11.97 -9.36 1.45
C PRO A 197 11.67 -9.38 -0.06
N VAL A 198 10.42 -9.69 -0.39
CA VAL A 198 9.86 -9.52 -1.73
C VAL A 198 8.66 -8.59 -1.63
N PHE A 199 8.68 -7.48 -2.34
CA PHE A 199 7.55 -6.53 -2.38
C PHE A 199 6.82 -6.64 -3.71
N VAL A 200 5.49 -6.77 -3.67
CA VAL A 200 4.62 -6.85 -4.86
C VAL A 200 3.63 -5.69 -4.82
N GLY A 201 3.56 -4.89 -5.90
CA GLY A 201 2.65 -3.75 -5.95
C GLY A 201 2.52 -3.10 -7.33
N ASP A 202 1.45 -2.31 -7.55
CA ASP A 202 1.08 -1.73 -8.85
C ASP A 202 1.29 -0.21 -8.94
N ASP A 203 1.35 0.51 -7.81
CA ASP A 203 1.31 1.98 -7.81
C ASP A 203 2.69 2.62 -7.53
N VAL A 204 2.71 3.94 -7.65
CA VAL A 204 3.91 4.78 -7.41
C VAL A 204 4.39 4.66 -5.97
N THR A 205 3.47 4.54 -5.02
CA THR A 205 3.79 4.38 -3.59
C THR A 205 4.46 3.04 -3.27
N ASP A 206 4.33 2.03 -4.14
CA ASP A 206 4.99 0.73 -4.00
C ASP A 206 6.48 0.77 -4.34
N GLU A 207 6.91 1.80 -5.07
CA GLU A 207 8.34 2.00 -5.36
C GLU A 207 9.17 2.12 -4.09
N ASP A 208 8.62 2.74 -3.02
CA ASP A 208 9.30 2.87 -1.72
C ASP A 208 9.41 1.50 -1.03
N GLY A 209 8.36 0.68 -1.13
CA GLY A 209 8.37 -0.71 -0.64
C GLY A 209 9.38 -1.58 -1.38
N MET A 210 9.40 -1.48 -2.72
CA MET A 210 10.35 -2.21 -3.56
C MET A 210 11.80 -1.75 -3.32
N ALA A 211 12.03 -0.44 -3.19
CA ALA A 211 13.34 0.11 -2.86
C ALA A 211 13.86 -0.44 -1.53
N SER A 212 13.02 -0.43 -0.51
CA SER A 212 13.37 -0.97 0.80
C SER A 212 13.62 -2.49 0.75
N ALA A 213 12.86 -3.24 -0.05
CA ALA A 213 13.11 -4.65 -0.26
C ALA A 213 14.50 -4.89 -0.88
N ILE A 214 14.89 -4.09 -1.87
CA ILE A 214 16.22 -4.16 -2.51
C ILE A 214 17.33 -3.83 -1.51
N GLU A 215 17.18 -2.75 -0.73
CA GLU A 215 18.15 -2.34 0.29
C GLU A 215 18.38 -3.43 1.33
N CYS A 216 17.36 -4.24 1.61
CA CYS A 216 17.43 -5.39 2.52
C CYS A 216 17.79 -6.71 1.82
N GLY A 217 18.33 -6.68 0.59
CA GLY A 217 18.84 -7.85 -0.13
C GLY A 217 17.81 -8.65 -0.92
N GLY A 218 16.57 -8.15 -1.01
CA GLY A 218 15.46 -8.76 -1.73
C GLY A 218 15.20 -8.15 -3.11
N PHE A 219 13.93 -8.12 -3.52
CA PHE A 219 13.54 -7.58 -4.82
C PHE A 219 12.08 -7.13 -4.85
N GLY A 220 11.77 -6.29 -5.86
CA GLY A 220 10.42 -5.83 -6.17
C GLY A 220 9.82 -6.58 -7.36
N ILE A 221 8.49 -6.76 -7.34
CA ILE A 221 7.66 -7.23 -8.44
C ILE A 221 6.61 -6.16 -8.72
N ALA A 222 6.64 -5.58 -9.92
CA ALA A 222 5.59 -4.65 -10.35
C ALA A 222 4.38 -5.41 -10.86
N VAL A 223 3.20 -4.81 -10.74
CA VAL A 223 1.94 -5.33 -11.30
C VAL A 223 1.39 -4.32 -12.31
N GLY A 224 0.88 -4.82 -13.46
CA GLY A 224 0.26 -4.00 -14.49
C GLY A 224 1.26 -3.30 -15.41
N GLU A 225 0.76 -2.33 -16.18
CA GLU A 225 1.51 -1.71 -17.27
C GLU A 225 2.38 -0.50 -16.85
N ARG A 226 2.24 -0.03 -15.60
CA ARG A 226 2.99 1.13 -15.12
C ARG A 226 4.49 0.84 -15.10
N PRO A 227 5.32 1.73 -15.68
CA PRO A 227 6.77 1.59 -15.59
C PRO A 227 7.24 1.67 -14.12
N SER A 228 7.94 0.66 -13.65
CA SER A 228 8.59 0.67 -12.34
C SER A 228 10.08 1.01 -12.45
N LYS A 229 10.63 1.66 -11.41
CA LYS A 229 12.05 1.96 -11.28
C LYS A 229 12.78 0.89 -10.45
N ASN A 230 12.06 0.29 -9.51
CA ASN A 230 12.62 -0.60 -8.48
C ASN A 230 12.15 -2.05 -8.64
N ALA A 231 11.24 -2.35 -9.58
CA ALA A 231 10.88 -3.74 -9.84
C ALA A 231 11.98 -4.46 -10.62
N ARG A 232 12.24 -5.68 -10.21
CA ARG A 232 13.08 -6.66 -10.93
C ARG A 232 12.25 -7.50 -11.89
N TYR A 233 10.99 -7.73 -11.58
CA TYR A 233 10.05 -8.58 -12.29
C TYR A 233 8.71 -7.88 -12.50
N LEU A 234 7.89 -8.44 -13.39
CA LEU A 234 6.58 -7.92 -13.74
C LEU A 234 5.55 -9.06 -13.76
N LEU A 235 4.39 -8.81 -13.14
CA LEU A 235 3.16 -9.58 -13.30
C LEU A 235 2.15 -8.70 -14.06
N ALA A 236 1.41 -9.30 -14.99
CA ALA A 236 0.58 -8.54 -15.92
C ALA A 236 -0.61 -7.83 -15.26
N ASP A 237 -1.21 -8.47 -14.26
CA ASP A 237 -2.46 -8.05 -13.61
C ASP A 237 -2.69 -8.79 -12.29
N VAL A 238 -3.80 -8.51 -11.62
CA VAL A 238 -4.23 -9.17 -10.37
C VAL A 238 -4.36 -10.68 -10.54
N ALA A 239 -4.87 -11.15 -11.68
CA ALA A 239 -5.01 -12.58 -11.95
C ALA A 239 -3.64 -13.28 -12.01
N ALA A 240 -2.64 -12.63 -12.62
CA ALA A 240 -1.27 -13.11 -12.64
C ALA A 240 -0.63 -13.13 -11.25
N VAL A 241 -0.96 -12.17 -10.37
CA VAL A 241 -0.54 -12.17 -8.96
C VAL A 241 -1.14 -13.37 -8.23
N HIS A 242 -2.45 -13.60 -8.35
CA HIS A 242 -3.12 -14.75 -7.72
C HIS A 242 -2.53 -16.08 -8.21
N HIS A 243 -2.28 -16.19 -9.52
CA HIS A 243 -1.63 -17.37 -10.08
C HIS A 243 -0.23 -17.60 -9.52
N TRP A 244 0.59 -16.54 -9.43
CA TRP A 244 1.94 -16.60 -8.87
C TRP A 244 1.96 -16.97 -7.39
N LEU A 245 0.98 -16.44 -6.60
CA LEU A 245 0.81 -16.76 -5.17
C LEU A 245 0.18 -18.14 -4.92
N GLU A 246 -0.30 -18.81 -5.98
CA GLU A 246 -1.00 -20.11 -5.93
C GLU A 246 -2.33 -20.05 -5.15
N PHE A 247 -3.11 -18.98 -5.37
CA PHE A 247 -4.43 -18.72 -4.76
C PHE A 247 -5.56 -19.44 -5.50
#